data_9da855e3251ef590ec56b05f54228217
#
_entry.id   9da855e3251ef590ec56b05f54228217
#
_cell.length_a   1.000
_cell.length_b   1.000
_cell.length_c   1.000
_cell.angle_alpha   90.00
_cell.angle_beta   90.00
_cell.angle_gamma   90.00
#
_symmetry.space_group_name_H-M   'P 1'
#
loop_
_entity.id
_entity.type
_entity.pdbx_description
1 polymer ?
#
loop_
_entity_poly.entity_id
_entity_poly.type
_entity_poly.pdbx_seq_one_letter_code
_entity_poly.pdbx_strand_id
1 'polypeptide(L)'
;VTVTIANGTAIGGSAFGATKHINTQVGGATHGFFQVDNMSALGAYTLPMGNGTLYLPITLTPATLSSFSVGVFTGITEDGLPNGTAFTAGKKAGVVDAVWTINRNSGTSCDMTLDWPASLEGATFATYTNAQIGISHWDNPNWGTSVGTGDNTLNTATRSGVSVFSPFGVGKTPYVLPIKFNYLNAAKGNGY
;
A
#
# COMPACT_ATOMS: atom_id res chain seq x y z
N VAL A 1 -18.94 1.42 2.08
CA VAL A 1 -19.54 0.13 1.69
C VAL A 1 -18.49 -0.94 1.78
N THR A 2 -18.80 -2.07 2.41
CA THR A 2 -17.93 -3.26 2.48
C THR A 2 -18.65 -4.41 1.80
N VAL A 3 -17.95 -5.12 0.91
CA VAL A 3 -18.39 -6.39 0.34
C VAL A 3 -17.57 -7.49 1.01
N THR A 4 -18.23 -8.49 1.57
CA THR A 4 -17.57 -9.57 2.32
C THR A 4 -17.69 -10.90 1.59
N ILE A 5 -16.57 -11.62 1.46
CA ILE A 5 -16.54 -13.04 1.13
C ILE A 5 -16.20 -13.82 2.40
N ALA A 6 -17.11 -14.69 2.81
CA ALA A 6 -16.88 -15.62 3.91
C ALA A 6 -16.04 -16.81 3.44
N ASN A 7 -15.23 -17.38 4.37
CA ASN A 7 -14.53 -18.66 4.22
C ASN A 7 -13.25 -18.67 3.38
N GLY A 8 -12.52 -17.57 3.29
CA GLY A 8 -11.14 -17.57 2.74
C GLY A 8 -10.98 -18.24 1.37
N THR A 9 -12.03 -18.26 0.57
CA THR A 9 -11.97 -18.87 -0.76
C THR A 9 -11.23 -17.91 -1.70
N ALA A 10 -10.30 -18.44 -2.47
CA ALA A 10 -9.68 -17.67 -3.54
C ALA A 10 -10.76 -17.13 -4.49
N ILE A 11 -10.62 -15.89 -4.92
CA ILE A 11 -11.54 -15.29 -5.88
C ILE A 11 -11.30 -15.95 -7.23
N GLY A 12 -12.21 -16.83 -7.61
CA GLY A 12 -12.16 -17.53 -8.88
C GLY A 12 -12.74 -16.70 -10.02
N GLY A 13 -12.46 -17.12 -11.24
CA GLY A 13 -13.01 -16.57 -12.46
C GLY A 13 -12.00 -16.47 -13.60
N SER A 14 -12.40 -15.89 -14.73
CA SER A 14 -11.47 -15.59 -15.83
C SER A 14 -10.46 -14.52 -15.41
N ALA A 15 -9.31 -14.47 -16.10
CA ALA A 15 -8.18 -13.60 -15.76
C ALA A 15 -8.59 -12.19 -15.30
N PHE A 16 -8.07 -11.79 -14.15
CA PHE A 16 -8.18 -10.43 -13.63
C PHE A 16 -7.12 -9.53 -14.26
N GLY A 17 -7.37 -8.24 -14.32
CA GLY A 17 -6.47 -7.26 -14.93
C GLY A 17 -7.11 -5.88 -15.00
N ALA A 18 -6.58 -5.00 -15.84
CA ALA A 18 -7.00 -3.62 -15.98
C ALA A 18 -8.50 -3.43 -16.31
N THR A 19 -9.11 -4.38 -17.02
CA THR A 19 -10.53 -4.32 -17.40
C THR A 19 -11.44 -5.14 -16.50
N LYS A 20 -10.87 -5.93 -15.58
CA LYS A 20 -11.64 -6.80 -14.69
C LYS A 20 -10.96 -6.92 -13.33
N HIS A 21 -11.43 -6.16 -12.38
CA HIS A 21 -10.95 -6.15 -11.00
C HIS A 21 -12.03 -5.61 -10.04
N ILE A 22 -11.75 -5.66 -8.75
CA ILE A 22 -12.61 -5.08 -7.73
C ILE A 22 -12.20 -3.61 -7.54
N ASN A 23 -13.09 -2.70 -7.93
CA ASN A 23 -12.89 -1.27 -7.73
C ASN A 23 -13.47 -0.84 -6.38
N THR A 24 -12.62 -0.34 -5.50
CA THR A 24 -13.02 0.16 -4.17
C THR A 24 -13.02 1.68 -4.05
N GLN A 25 -12.48 2.39 -5.02
CA GLN A 25 -12.56 3.84 -5.06
C GLN A 25 -13.86 4.27 -5.78
N VAL A 26 -14.80 4.81 -5.03
CA VAL A 26 -16.07 5.31 -5.54
C VAL A 26 -16.09 6.82 -5.33
N GLY A 27 -15.71 7.57 -6.34
CA GLY A 27 -15.87 9.04 -6.45
C GLY A 27 -15.35 9.87 -5.26
N GLY A 28 -14.20 10.50 -5.38
CA GLY A 28 -13.74 11.55 -4.45
C GLY A 28 -13.26 11.03 -3.09
N ALA A 29 -13.91 11.47 -2.04
CA ALA A 29 -13.39 11.42 -0.67
C ALA A 29 -13.50 10.05 0.05
N THR A 30 -14.20 9.07 -0.51
CA THR A 30 -14.42 7.78 0.17
C THR A 30 -14.07 6.61 -0.72
N HIS A 31 -13.39 5.62 -0.15
CA HIS A 31 -13.23 4.33 -0.78
C HIS A 31 -14.01 3.25 0.01
N GLY A 32 -14.45 2.21 -0.71
CA GLY A 32 -15.04 1.02 -0.11
C GLY A 32 -13.95 0.04 0.32
N PHE A 33 -14.39 -1.01 1.00
CA PHE A 33 -13.52 -2.14 1.36
C PHE A 33 -14.06 -3.43 0.79
N PHE A 34 -13.14 -4.26 0.35
CA PHE A 34 -13.40 -5.65 0.05
C PHE A 34 -12.85 -6.49 1.21
N GLN A 35 -13.73 -7.26 1.86
CA GLN A 35 -13.36 -8.07 3.01
C GLN A 35 -13.33 -9.54 2.65
N VAL A 36 -12.30 -10.23 3.10
CA VAL A 36 -12.20 -11.69 3.04
C VAL A 36 -12.02 -12.21 4.46
N ASP A 37 -12.95 -13.08 4.87
CA ASP A 37 -12.94 -13.71 6.18
C ASP A 37 -12.34 -15.11 6.11
N ASN A 38 -11.76 -15.55 7.25
CA ASN A 38 -11.26 -16.90 7.46
C ASN A 38 -10.23 -17.35 6.41
N MET A 39 -9.33 -16.46 6.00
CA MET A 39 -8.17 -16.82 5.20
C MET A 39 -7.29 -17.78 6.00
N SER A 40 -7.05 -18.99 5.49
CA SER A 40 -6.27 -20.00 6.18
C SER A 40 -4.79 -19.61 6.31
N ALA A 41 -4.16 -20.08 7.38
CA ALA A 41 -2.74 -19.86 7.60
C ALA A 41 -1.89 -20.37 6.44
N LEU A 42 -0.84 -19.62 6.09
CA LEU A 42 0.15 -19.94 5.06
C LEU A 42 -0.40 -20.11 3.64
N GLY A 43 -1.70 -19.84 3.44
CA GLY A 43 -2.30 -19.77 2.10
C GLY A 43 -2.06 -18.39 1.49
N ALA A 44 -1.59 -18.32 0.25
CA ALA A 44 -1.47 -17.08 -0.49
C ALA A 44 -2.81 -16.73 -1.16
N TYR A 45 -3.32 -15.55 -0.87
CA TYR A 45 -4.60 -15.05 -1.39
C TYR A 45 -4.37 -13.78 -2.20
N THR A 46 -4.51 -13.86 -3.52
CA THR A 46 -4.45 -12.69 -4.40
C THR A 46 -5.82 -12.06 -4.52
N LEU A 47 -5.94 -10.85 -4.04
CA LEU A 47 -7.13 -10.01 -4.12
C LEU A 47 -7.01 -9.11 -5.34
N PRO A 48 -7.89 -9.25 -6.35
CA PRO A 48 -7.77 -8.54 -7.62
C PRO A 48 -8.33 -7.12 -7.50
N MET A 49 -7.63 -6.28 -6.76
CA MET A 49 -8.02 -4.90 -6.52
C MET A 49 -7.64 -4.00 -7.69
N GLY A 50 -8.28 -2.84 -7.77
CA GLY A 50 -7.92 -1.82 -8.76
C GLY A 50 -8.70 -0.52 -8.61
N ASN A 51 -8.39 0.45 -9.47
CA ASN A 51 -9.05 1.74 -9.55
C ASN A 51 -9.16 2.21 -11.00
N GLY A 52 -10.38 2.39 -11.48
CA GLY A 52 -10.63 2.74 -12.88
C GLY A 52 -10.10 1.66 -13.83
N THR A 53 -9.07 1.98 -14.62
CA THR A 53 -8.38 1.05 -15.52
C THR A 53 -7.05 0.55 -14.95
N LEU A 54 -6.75 0.87 -13.70
CA LEU A 54 -5.49 0.52 -13.04
C LEU A 54 -5.69 -0.73 -12.18
N TYR A 55 -4.91 -1.76 -12.46
CA TYR A 55 -4.91 -3.02 -11.74
C TYR A 55 -3.84 -2.96 -10.64
N LEU A 56 -4.27 -3.13 -9.39
CA LEU A 56 -3.47 -2.93 -8.17
C LEU A 56 -3.67 -4.11 -7.21
N PRO A 57 -3.36 -5.35 -7.62
CA PRO A 57 -3.64 -6.50 -6.81
C PRO A 57 -2.81 -6.52 -5.52
N ILE A 58 -3.33 -7.25 -4.55
CA ILE A 58 -2.70 -7.47 -3.24
C ILE A 58 -2.64 -8.97 -3.03
N THR A 59 -1.46 -9.51 -2.75
CA THR A 59 -1.35 -10.89 -2.27
C THR A 59 -1.05 -10.88 -0.77
N LEU A 60 -1.88 -11.59 0.00
CA LEU A 60 -1.75 -11.75 1.44
C LEU A 60 -1.50 -13.21 1.78
N THR A 61 -0.50 -13.47 2.65
CA THR A 61 -0.21 -14.79 3.19
C THR A 61 -0.24 -14.72 4.72
N PRO A 62 -1.40 -14.99 5.35
CA PRO A 62 -1.54 -14.87 6.80
C PRO A 62 -0.70 -15.92 7.54
N ALA A 63 -0.10 -15.53 8.67
CA ALA A 63 0.60 -16.47 9.54
C ALA A 63 -0.36 -17.38 10.35
N THR A 64 -1.58 -16.89 10.60
CA THR A 64 -2.66 -17.63 11.29
C THR A 64 -3.97 -17.41 10.56
N LEU A 65 -5.01 -18.16 10.93
CA LEU A 65 -6.36 -17.90 10.42
C LEU A 65 -6.72 -16.42 10.65
N SER A 66 -7.01 -15.71 9.59
CA SER A 66 -7.14 -14.25 9.61
C SER A 66 -8.25 -13.73 8.70
N SER A 67 -8.73 -12.54 9.00
CA SER A 67 -9.67 -11.80 8.15
C SER A 67 -9.11 -10.40 7.87
N PHE A 68 -9.24 -9.95 6.64
CA PHE A 68 -8.76 -8.64 6.19
C PHE A 68 -9.82 -7.88 5.40
N SER A 69 -9.82 -6.56 5.57
CA SER A 69 -10.54 -5.64 4.69
C SER A 69 -9.53 -4.82 3.91
N VAL A 70 -9.64 -4.80 2.60
CA VAL A 70 -8.71 -4.12 1.71
C VAL A 70 -9.39 -3.11 0.81
N GLY A 71 -8.75 -2.00 0.57
CA GLY A 71 -9.15 -0.96 -0.37
C GLY A 71 -7.92 -0.37 -1.06
N VAL A 72 -8.10 0.14 -2.27
CA VAL A 72 -7.03 0.81 -3.00
C VAL A 72 -7.52 2.12 -3.58
N PHE A 73 -6.63 3.12 -3.64
CA PHE A 73 -6.87 4.35 -4.37
C PHE A 73 -5.58 4.86 -4.99
N THR A 74 -5.70 5.70 -6.01
CA THR A 74 -4.59 6.37 -6.67
C THR A 74 -4.49 7.82 -6.22
N GLY A 75 -3.29 8.38 -6.29
CA GLY A 75 -2.99 9.69 -5.74
C GLY A 75 -2.53 9.60 -4.27
N ILE A 76 -1.26 9.22 -4.05
CA ILE A 76 -0.69 9.11 -2.70
C ILE A 76 -0.78 10.45 -1.94
N THR A 77 -1.15 10.37 -0.67
CA THR A 77 -1.41 11.52 0.21
C THR A 77 -0.51 11.50 1.45
N GLU A 78 -0.38 12.63 2.11
CA GLU A 78 0.47 12.81 3.30
C GLU A 78 -0.01 11.98 4.49
N ASP A 79 -1.30 11.68 4.55
CA ASP A 79 -1.97 10.97 5.64
C ASP A 79 -2.49 9.58 5.24
N GLY A 80 -2.24 9.14 4.01
CA GLY A 80 -2.71 7.85 3.51
C GLY A 80 -4.23 7.76 3.31
N LEU A 81 -4.95 8.89 3.32
CA LEU A 81 -6.41 8.94 3.12
C LEU A 81 -6.77 9.42 1.70
N PRO A 82 -7.88 8.93 1.12
CA PRO A 82 -8.26 9.26 -0.26
C PRO A 82 -8.52 10.76 -0.51
N ASN A 83 -8.88 11.49 0.54
CA ASN A 83 -9.16 12.94 0.53
C ASN A 83 -8.10 13.75 1.28
N GLY A 84 -6.99 13.13 1.62
CA GLY A 84 -5.87 13.79 2.28
C GLY A 84 -5.11 14.77 1.39
N THR A 85 -4.15 15.45 1.96
CA THR A 85 -3.27 16.34 1.21
C THR A 85 -2.40 15.52 0.26
N ALA A 86 -2.52 15.75 -1.03
CA ALA A 86 -1.72 15.04 -2.03
C ALA A 86 -0.21 15.32 -1.86
N PHE A 87 0.62 14.32 -2.11
CA PHE A 87 2.07 14.54 -2.23
C PHE A 87 2.37 15.58 -3.31
N THR A 88 3.36 16.44 -3.04
CA THR A 88 3.91 17.34 -4.05
C THR A 88 4.56 16.55 -5.19
N ALA A 89 4.71 17.17 -6.36
CA ALA A 89 5.36 16.52 -7.50
C ALA A 89 6.75 15.95 -7.17
N GLY A 90 7.54 16.66 -6.34
CA GLY A 90 8.85 16.19 -5.92
C GLY A 90 8.80 14.93 -5.04
N LYS A 91 7.81 14.81 -4.17
CA LYS A 91 7.59 13.60 -3.37
C LYS A 91 7.08 12.44 -4.23
N LYS A 92 6.13 12.70 -5.12
CA LYS A 92 5.58 11.71 -6.06
C LYS A 92 6.64 11.12 -6.98
N ALA A 93 7.66 11.89 -7.34
CA ALA A 93 8.73 11.41 -8.20
C ALA A 93 9.45 10.17 -7.65
N GLY A 94 9.49 9.96 -6.34
CA GLY A 94 10.21 8.86 -5.67
C GLY A 94 9.34 7.71 -5.18
N VAL A 95 8.06 7.64 -5.53
CA VAL A 95 7.12 6.65 -5.02
C VAL A 95 6.20 6.12 -6.13
N VAL A 96 5.47 5.06 -5.83
CA VAL A 96 4.29 4.65 -6.60
C VAL A 96 3.10 5.51 -6.16
N ASP A 97 2.39 6.14 -7.11
CA ASP A 97 1.28 7.06 -6.83
C ASP A 97 -0.03 6.32 -6.51
N ALA A 98 0.04 5.40 -5.56
CA ALA A 98 -1.08 4.60 -5.08
C ALA A 98 -0.97 4.32 -3.57
N VAL A 99 -2.10 4.02 -2.96
CA VAL A 99 -2.22 3.62 -1.55
C VAL A 99 -3.08 2.35 -1.47
N TRP A 100 -2.61 1.39 -0.69
CA TRP A 100 -3.32 0.17 -0.32
C TRP A 100 -3.71 0.26 1.15
N THR A 101 -4.99 0.44 1.43
CA THR A 101 -5.51 0.40 2.80
C THR A 101 -5.84 -1.03 3.17
N ILE A 102 -5.10 -1.59 4.11
CA ILE A 102 -5.28 -2.96 4.56
C ILE A 102 -5.55 -2.94 6.07
N ASN A 103 -6.73 -3.40 6.46
CA ASN A 103 -7.12 -3.53 7.85
C ASN A 103 -7.19 -5.01 8.21
N ARG A 104 -6.55 -5.39 9.31
CA ARG A 104 -6.68 -6.73 9.87
C ARG A 104 -7.86 -6.76 10.82
N ASN A 105 -8.86 -7.57 10.51
CA ASN A 105 -10.06 -7.74 11.34
C ASN A 105 -9.86 -8.85 12.39
N SER A 106 -9.04 -9.88 12.05
CA SER A 106 -8.64 -10.94 12.98
C SER A 106 -7.29 -11.55 12.57
N GLY A 107 -6.68 -12.36 13.44
CA GLY A 107 -5.40 -13.01 13.18
C GLY A 107 -4.21 -12.24 13.75
N THR A 108 -2.98 -12.58 13.32
CA THR A 108 -1.73 -12.03 13.87
C THR A 108 -0.95 -11.22 12.84
N SER A 109 -0.02 -11.82 12.14
CA SER A 109 0.81 -11.19 11.11
C SER A 109 0.52 -11.77 9.73
N CYS A 110 1.02 -11.09 8.71
CA CYS A 110 0.82 -11.46 7.33
C CYS A 110 2.04 -11.07 6.49
N ASP A 111 2.44 -11.90 5.56
CA ASP A 111 3.29 -11.47 4.45
C ASP A 111 2.42 -10.84 3.39
N MET A 112 2.89 -9.79 2.75
CA MET A 112 2.15 -9.11 1.70
C MET A 112 3.02 -8.82 0.47
N THR A 113 2.39 -8.90 -0.70
CA THR A 113 2.93 -8.37 -1.95
C THR A 113 1.93 -7.37 -2.53
N LEU A 114 2.43 -6.22 -2.93
CA LEU A 114 1.68 -5.16 -3.61
C LEU A 114 2.18 -5.07 -5.05
N ASP A 115 1.25 -5.01 -5.99
CA ASP A 115 1.56 -4.90 -7.42
C ASP A 115 0.95 -3.61 -7.99
N TRP A 116 1.60 -3.03 -8.98
CA TRP A 116 1.15 -1.79 -9.63
C TRP A 116 1.50 -1.76 -11.12
N PRO A 117 0.76 -1.00 -11.95
CA PRO A 117 1.18 -0.73 -13.32
C PRO A 117 2.26 0.36 -13.36
N ALA A 118 3.24 0.23 -14.24
CA ALA A 118 4.37 1.17 -14.39
C ALA A 118 3.93 2.63 -14.57
N SER A 119 2.71 2.88 -15.05
CA SER A 119 2.16 4.23 -15.22
C SER A 119 1.96 5.00 -13.90
N LEU A 120 2.02 4.33 -12.75
CA LEU A 120 1.95 4.94 -11.42
C LEU A 120 3.31 5.25 -10.82
N GLU A 121 4.39 4.86 -11.46
CA GLU A 121 5.75 5.13 -10.98
C GLU A 121 6.15 6.58 -11.20
N GLY A 122 6.67 7.19 -10.14
CA GLY A 122 7.33 8.48 -10.27
C GLY A 122 8.63 8.36 -11.07
N ALA A 123 9.04 9.43 -11.76
CA ALA A 123 10.19 9.41 -12.65
C ALA A 123 11.52 9.00 -11.95
N THR A 124 11.69 9.33 -10.68
CA THR A 124 12.84 8.89 -9.88
C THR A 124 12.66 7.44 -9.42
N PHE A 125 11.43 7.05 -9.05
CA PHE A 125 11.12 5.67 -8.63
C PHE A 125 11.45 4.66 -9.73
N ALA A 126 11.10 4.93 -10.97
CA ALA A 126 11.38 4.08 -12.13
C ALA A 126 12.88 3.79 -12.35
N THR A 127 13.78 4.55 -11.69
CA THR A 127 15.24 4.31 -11.74
C THR A 127 15.76 3.45 -10.59
N TYR A 128 14.92 3.05 -9.63
CA TYR A 128 15.36 2.30 -8.46
C TYR A 128 15.70 0.85 -8.83
N THR A 129 16.74 0.34 -8.19
CA THR A 129 17.03 -1.10 -8.22
C THR A 129 16.08 -1.86 -7.30
N ASN A 130 15.93 -3.16 -7.51
CA ASN A 130 15.07 -4.02 -6.68
C ASN A 130 15.34 -3.88 -5.17
N ALA A 131 16.62 -3.77 -4.77
CA ALA A 131 17.00 -3.57 -3.37
C ALA A 131 16.62 -2.19 -2.79
N GLN A 132 16.27 -1.24 -3.63
CA GLN A 132 15.85 0.11 -3.24
C GLN A 132 14.33 0.27 -3.12
N ILE A 133 13.57 -0.76 -3.43
CA ILE A 133 12.09 -0.72 -3.41
C ILE A 133 11.59 -1.46 -2.17
N GLY A 134 10.65 -0.87 -1.48
CA GLY A 134 10.01 -1.48 -0.31
C GLY A 134 8.66 -0.87 0.01
N ILE A 135 7.97 -1.50 0.95
CA ILE A 135 6.64 -1.12 1.42
C ILE A 135 6.77 -0.31 2.71
N SER A 136 6.23 0.90 2.69
CA SER A 136 6.02 1.75 3.86
C SER A 136 4.58 1.63 4.35
N HIS A 137 4.34 1.83 5.63
CA HIS A 137 3.00 2.07 6.14
C HIS A 137 2.91 3.46 6.77
N TRP A 138 1.71 4.01 6.79
CA TRP A 138 1.46 5.27 7.46
C TRP A 138 1.27 5.02 8.96
N ASP A 139 2.12 5.63 9.79
CA ASP A 139 2.20 5.45 11.25
C ASP A 139 2.04 6.80 11.94
N ASN A 140 0.86 7.35 11.82
CA ASN A 140 0.41 8.66 12.31
C ASN A 140 1.41 9.39 13.24
N PRO A 141 1.96 10.55 12.85
CA PRO A 141 1.51 11.39 11.71
C PRO A 141 2.37 11.26 10.45
N ASN A 142 3.19 10.25 10.28
CA ASN A 142 4.14 10.15 9.19
C ASN A 142 4.09 8.79 8.49
N TRP A 143 4.51 8.77 7.23
CA TRP A 143 4.88 7.52 6.58
C TRP A 143 6.14 6.95 7.21
N GLY A 144 6.09 5.69 7.59
CA GLY A 144 7.22 4.96 8.18
C GLY A 144 8.30 4.61 7.15
N THR A 145 9.37 4.00 7.62
CA THR A 145 10.44 3.49 6.75
C THR A 145 9.93 2.40 5.81
N SER A 146 10.27 2.50 4.54
CA SER A 146 10.01 1.43 3.58
C SER A 146 10.87 0.20 3.90
N VAL A 147 10.25 -0.97 3.97
CA VAL A 147 10.86 -2.25 4.35
C VAL A 147 10.47 -3.32 3.33
N GLY A 148 11.30 -4.34 3.20
CA GLY A 148 11.09 -5.44 2.28
C GLY A 148 11.93 -5.32 1.02
N THR A 149 11.51 -5.98 -0.03
CA THR A 149 12.19 -6.03 -1.33
C THR A 149 11.20 -5.80 -2.46
N GLY A 150 11.65 -5.18 -3.54
CA GLY A 150 10.86 -4.99 -4.74
C GLY A 150 11.44 -5.70 -5.95
N ASP A 151 10.65 -5.74 -6.98
CA ASP A 151 11.05 -6.11 -8.33
C ASP A 151 10.54 -5.04 -9.31
N ASN A 152 11.46 -4.22 -9.82
CA ASN A 152 11.14 -3.11 -10.71
C ASN A 152 10.76 -3.57 -12.13
N THR A 153 11.05 -4.83 -12.47
CA THR A 153 10.66 -5.41 -13.77
C THR A 153 9.23 -5.93 -13.71
N LEU A 154 8.86 -6.55 -12.58
CA LEU A 154 7.51 -7.07 -12.34
C LEU A 154 6.59 -6.02 -11.72
N ASN A 155 7.12 -4.87 -11.29
CA ASN A 155 6.42 -3.80 -10.57
C ASN A 155 5.72 -4.33 -9.32
N THR A 156 6.49 -5.02 -8.48
CA THR A 156 6.01 -5.61 -7.23
C THR A 156 6.89 -5.22 -6.05
N ALA A 157 6.32 -5.21 -4.85
CA ALA A 157 7.06 -5.11 -3.61
C ALA A 157 6.49 -6.09 -2.58
N THR A 158 7.38 -6.75 -1.84
CA THR A 158 7.02 -7.74 -0.82
C THR A 158 7.56 -7.31 0.55
N ARG A 159 6.74 -7.45 1.58
CA ARG A 159 7.11 -7.24 2.98
C ARG A 159 6.59 -8.40 3.82
N SER A 160 7.49 -9.05 4.58
CA SER A 160 7.14 -10.17 5.44
C SER A 160 6.86 -9.74 6.88
N GLY A 161 6.08 -10.55 7.60
CA GLY A 161 5.83 -10.41 9.03
C GLY A 161 5.10 -9.14 9.45
N VAL A 162 4.28 -8.56 8.58
CA VAL A 162 3.52 -7.36 8.89
C VAL A 162 2.53 -7.65 10.01
N SER A 163 2.66 -6.94 11.13
CA SER A 163 1.80 -7.08 12.31
C SER A 163 1.01 -5.82 12.66
N VAL A 164 1.41 -4.67 12.12
CA VAL A 164 0.69 -3.40 12.21
C VAL A 164 0.14 -3.07 10.84
N PHE A 165 -1.15 -2.78 10.79
CA PHE A 165 -1.89 -2.54 9.56
C PHE A 165 -2.43 -1.12 9.53
N SER A 166 -2.26 -0.46 8.38
CA SER A 166 -2.65 0.91 8.10
C SER A 166 -2.65 1.11 6.58
N PRO A 167 -2.84 2.32 6.06
CA PRO A 167 -2.50 2.58 4.67
C PRO A 167 -1.03 2.25 4.37
N PHE A 168 -0.80 1.56 3.25
CA PHE A 168 0.51 1.19 2.75
C PHE A 168 0.81 1.92 1.44
N GLY A 169 2.08 2.26 1.24
CA GLY A 169 2.61 2.84 0.01
C GLY A 169 3.93 2.16 -0.37
N VAL A 170 4.36 2.36 -1.61
CA VAL A 170 5.62 1.80 -2.11
C VAL A 170 6.60 2.92 -2.43
N GLY A 171 7.82 2.81 -1.93
CA GLY A 171 8.85 3.83 -2.08
C GLY A 171 10.26 3.27 -1.87
N LYS A 172 11.23 4.18 -1.71
CA LYS A 172 12.65 3.82 -1.58
C LYS A 172 12.98 3.26 -0.19
N THR A 173 13.70 2.14 -0.14
CA THR A 173 14.39 1.64 1.07
C THR A 173 15.83 2.19 1.14
N PRO A 174 16.39 2.50 2.30
CA PRO A 174 15.85 2.54 3.67
C PRO A 174 15.28 3.91 4.06
N TYR A 175 14.84 4.72 3.09
CA TYR A 175 14.37 6.06 3.38
C TYR A 175 12.93 6.05 3.86
N VAL A 176 12.67 6.87 4.88
CA VAL A 176 11.33 7.29 5.27
C VAL A 176 10.72 8.00 4.06
N LEU A 177 9.48 7.69 3.67
CA LEU A 177 8.71 8.55 2.78
C LEU A 177 8.74 9.96 3.41
N PRO A 178 8.85 11.05 2.62
CA PRO A 178 9.32 12.36 3.09
C PRO A 178 8.71 12.78 4.44
N ILE A 179 9.57 12.98 5.44
CA ILE A 179 9.16 13.42 6.77
C ILE A 179 8.68 14.87 6.67
N LYS A 180 7.50 15.15 7.18
CA LYS A 180 7.06 16.52 7.42
C LYS A 180 7.78 17.06 8.66
N PHE A 181 8.84 17.85 8.48
CA PHE A 181 9.42 18.59 9.59
C PHE A 181 8.43 19.66 10.05
N ASN A 182 7.72 19.42 11.14
CA ASN A 182 6.80 20.40 11.70
C ASN A 182 7.51 21.53 12.44
N TYR A 183 8.78 21.35 12.87
CA TYR A 183 9.56 22.40 13.55
C TYR A 183 11.06 22.20 13.38
N LEU A 184 11.75 23.22 12.87
CA LEU A 184 13.17 23.42 13.04
C LEU A 184 13.34 24.54 14.09
N ASN A 185 13.57 24.18 15.35
CA ASN A 185 13.99 25.15 16.37
C ASN A 185 15.51 25.33 16.23
N ALA A 186 15.94 26.30 15.46
CA ALA A 186 17.31 26.79 15.54
C ALA A 186 17.43 27.65 16.80
N ALA A 187 17.95 27.08 17.88
CA ALA A 187 18.38 27.88 19.01
C ALA A 187 19.61 28.71 18.57
N LYS A 188 19.44 30.03 18.50
CA LYS A 188 20.57 30.94 18.27
C LYS A 188 21.45 30.88 19.53
N GLY A 189 22.61 30.19 19.41
CA GLY A 189 23.62 30.23 20.44
C GLY A 189 24.09 31.67 20.65
N ASN A 190 23.93 32.19 21.85
CA ASN A 190 24.55 33.45 22.26
C ASN A 190 26.10 33.20 22.27
N GLY A 191 26.75 33.74 21.24
CA GLY A 191 28.22 33.84 21.28
C GLY A 191 28.62 34.88 22.33
N TYR A 192 29.55 34.49 23.17
CA TYR A 192 30.34 35.39 23.99
C TYR A 192 31.53 35.87 23.14
#